data_185969a8a3b95d4035c22a63f22f6751
#
_entry.id   185969a8a3b95d4035c22a63f22f6751
#
_cell.length_a   1.000
_cell.length_b   1.000
_cell.length_c   1.000
_cell.angle_alpha   90.00
_cell.angle_beta   90.00
_cell.angle_gamma   90.00
#
_symmetry.space_group_name_H-M   'P 1'
#
loop_
_entity.id
_entity.type
_entity.pdbx_description
1 polymer ?
#
loop_
_entity_poly.entity_id
_entity_poly.type
_entity_poly.pdbx_seq_one_letter_code
_entity_poly.pdbx_strand_id
1 'polypeptide(L)'
;MKEFGWVIGMFLLFGLMWFAGGGPARGPGGGLFTTGPSAGPFGARSASGTDPHATEAEKKQLTEAEIARELERIREEVRTVEEALARLEEEARSSPFRKLLRIKIARARANDPKSEYLELNYTRKAKTPAPITGWTLLSPITGRSITIGEATRIPLLGRVSATAPIALAPGESAYVLTGRSPNGISFLPNLCTGYFEQFQNFTPSLRRECPRIKNEPLPPSHRPEARAYGASSLEDACLDYIERVGACTVPVSIPPTLSPTCQEFVVKTANYDFCVERHRTDQNFFRDDWRLYLGRDEELWKEKREVIELRDGDGKLVDVVVY
;
A
#
# COMPACT_ATOMS: atom_id res chain seq x y z
N MET A 1 15.49 -24.85 13.71
CA MET A 1 15.08 -26.20 13.26
C MET A 1 14.39 -27.03 14.37
N LYS A 2 13.93 -26.46 15.47
CA LYS A 2 13.21 -27.21 16.55
C LYS A 2 11.68 -27.05 16.53
N GLU A 3 11.18 -26.12 15.75
CA GLU A 3 9.72 -25.78 15.70
C GLU A 3 8.91 -26.64 14.71
N PHE A 4 9.57 -27.29 13.74
CA PHE A 4 8.88 -28.12 12.74
C PHE A 4 8.53 -29.53 13.21
N GLY A 5 9.18 -30.05 14.26
CA GLY A 5 8.94 -31.39 14.78
C GLY A 5 7.55 -31.59 15.38
N TRP A 6 6.99 -30.54 15.98
CA TRP A 6 5.67 -30.60 16.62
C TRP A 6 4.52 -30.66 15.60
N VAL A 7 4.66 -29.93 14.50
CA VAL A 7 3.68 -29.93 13.40
C VAL A 7 3.62 -31.29 12.71
N ILE A 8 4.77 -31.92 12.44
CA ILE A 8 4.84 -33.25 11.83
C ILE A 8 4.25 -34.30 12.79
N GLY A 9 4.51 -34.19 14.09
CA GLY A 9 3.92 -35.07 15.11
C GLY A 9 2.39 -34.98 15.15
N MET A 10 1.84 -33.78 14.99
CA MET A 10 0.40 -33.54 14.99
C MET A 10 -0.28 -34.13 13.74
N PHE A 11 0.33 -34.01 12.56
CA PHE A 11 -0.19 -34.62 11.32
C PHE A 11 -0.12 -36.14 11.36
N LEU A 12 0.92 -36.74 11.96
CA LEU A 12 1.02 -38.18 12.17
C LEU A 12 -0.05 -38.72 13.13
N LEU A 13 -0.35 -37.96 14.17
CA LEU A 13 -1.39 -38.31 15.15
C LEU A 13 -2.78 -38.23 14.53
N PHE A 14 -3.08 -37.21 13.76
CA PHE A 14 -4.34 -37.09 13.00
C PHE A 14 -4.47 -38.18 11.92
N GLY A 15 -3.38 -38.50 11.23
CA GLY A 15 -3.35 -39.59 10.24
C GLY A 15 -3.62 -40.93 10.88
N LEU A 16 -3.04 -41.23 12.05
CA LEU A 16 -3.29 -42.49 12.81
C LEU A 16 -4.74 -42.56 13.33
N MET A 17 -5.28 -41.44 13.86
CA MET A 17 -6.67 -41.35 14.28
C MET A 17 -7.66 -41.58 13.12
N TRP A 18 -7.34 -41.02 11.93
CA TRP A 18 -8.14 -41.20 10.72
C TRP A 18 -8.11 -42.66 10.22
N PHE A 19 -6.93 -43.32 10.27
CA PHE A 19 -6.77 -44.73 9.89
C PHE A 19 -7.44 -45.66 10.89
N ALA A 20 -7.36 -45.41 12.21
CA ALA A 20 -8.02 -46.17 13.27
C ALA A 20 -9.54 -45.97 13.26
N GLY A 21 -10.03 -44.81 12.78
CA GLY A 21 -11.45 -44.48 12.61
C GLY A 21 -12.13 -45.09 11.37
N GLY A 22 -11.41 -45.91 10.58
CA GLY A 22 -11.95 -46.58 9.41
C GLY A 22 -11.86 -45.81 8.12
N GLY A 23 -10.74 -45.14 7.84
CA GLY A 23 -10.41 -44.43 6.58
C GLY A 23 -10.82 -45.20 5.32
N PRO A 24 -10.27 -45.05 4.11
CA PRO A 24 -10.92 -45.24 2.82
C PRO A 24 -11.53 -46.62 2.46
N ALA A 25 -11.66 -47.53 3.43
CA ALA A 25 -12.22 -48.87 3.20
C ALA A 25 -13.74 -49.01 3.46
N ARG A 26 -14.46 -47.91 3.80
CA ARG A 26 -15.91 -47.94 3.90
C ARG A 26 -16.57 -47.57 2.57
N GLY A 27 -17.07 -48.57 1.88
CA GLY A 27 -17.95 -48.42 0.74
C GLY A 27 -19.26 -47.66 1.09
N PRO A 28 -19.97 -47.15 0.09
CA PRO A 28 -21.17 -46.34 0.31
C PRO A 28 -22.32 -47.21 0.80
N GLY A 29 -22.62 -47.16 2.10
CA GLY A 29 -23.77 -47.87 2.67
C GLY A 29 -23.71 -47.95 4.19
N GLY A 30 -24.32 -46.97 4.89
CA GLY A 30 -24.46 -47.07 6.32
C GLY A 30 -24.88 -45.73 6.99
N GLY A 31 -26.17 -45.45 7.02
CA GLY A 31 -26.76 -44.27 7.65
C GLY A 31 -26.47 -44.20 9.13
N LEU A 32 -26.09 -43.01 9.57
CA LEU A 32 -26.11 -42.54 10.96
C LEU A 32 -27.52 -41.99 11.27
N PHE A 33 -28.02 -42.34 12.42
CA PHE A 33 -29.24 -41.96 13.10
C PHE A 33 -30.36 -43.02 13.13
N THR A 34 -30.31 -43.88 14.16
CA THR A 34 -31.49 -44.42 14.81
C THR A 34 -31.19 -44.54 16.29
N THR A 35 -31.68 -43.59 17.04
CA THR A 35 -31.98 -43.75 18.48
C THR A 35 -33.45 -44.07 18.60
N GLY A 36 -33.79 -45.26 19.08
CA GLY A 36 -35.10 -45.64 19.47
C GLY A 36 -35.04 -46.58 20.67
N PRO A 37 -35.88 -46.43 21.68
CA PRO A 37 -35.76 -47.15 22.93
C PRO A 37 -36.32 -48.56 22.88
N SER A 38 -35.71 -49.45 23.68
CA SER A 38 -36.13 -50.79 23.97
C SER A 38 -37.51 -50.88 24.58
N ALA A 39 -38.32 -51.82 24.13
CA ALA A 39 -39.42 -52.39 24.93
C ALA A 39 -39.56 -53.87 24.64
N GLY A 40 -39.69 -54.64 25.68
CA GLY A 40 -39.58 -56.05 25.81
C GLY A 40 -40.80 -56.89 25.30
N PRO A 41 -40.86 -58.12 25.74
CA PRO A 41 -41.43 -59.20 24.94
C PRO A 41 -42.90 -59.47 25.24
N PHE A 42 -43.63 -60.00 24.29
CA PHE A 42 -44.69 -61.03 24.44
C PHE A 42 -45.64 -61.07 23.22
N GLY A 43 -45.88 -62.25 22.75
CA GLY A 43 -47.18 -62.59 22.14
C GLY A 43 -47.12 -63.07 20.67
N ALA A 44 -46.93 -64.37 20.50
CA ALA A 44 -47.31 -65.08 19.27
C ALA A 44 -48.82 -65.07 19.10
N ARG A 45 -49.30 -64.71 17.92
CA ARG A 45 -50.56 -65.27 17.37
C ARG A 45 -50.55 -65.19 15.84
N SER A 46 -50.69 -66.37 15.25
CA SER A 46 -51.03 -66.58 13.86
C SER A 46 -52.36 -65.92 13.51
N ALA A 47 -52.41 -65.23 12.39
CA ALA A 47 -53.65 -65.14 11.60
C ALA A 47 -53.24 -64.84 10.14
N SER A 48 -53.62 -65.77 9.32
CA SER A 48 -53.73 -65.75 7.87
C SER A 48 -54.59 -64.56 7.44
N GLY A 49 -54.10 -63.75 6.53
CA GLY A 49 -54.83 -62.69 5.92
C GLY A 49 -54.07 -62.18 4.68
N THR A 50 -54.46 -62.75 3.56
CA THR A 50 -54.12 -62.25 2.22
C THR A 50 -54.66 -60.85 2.05
N ASP A 51 -53.75 -59.86 1.96
CA ASP A 51 -54.06 -58.55 1.38
C ASP A 51 -53.12 -58.30 0.19
N PRO A 52 -53.64 -58.23 -1.04
CA PRO A 52 -52.90 -57.87 -2.21
C PRO A 52 -52.99 -56.36 -2.47
N HIS A 53 -52.32 -55.56 -1.69
CA HIS A 53 -52.01 -54.16 -2.02
C HIS A 53 -50.67 -53.80 -1.50
N ALA A 54 -49.62 -54.45 -2.00
CA ALA A 54 -48.32 -53.82 -2.09
C ALA A 54 -48.48 -52.76 -3.17
N THR A 55 -48.69 -51.52 -2.73
CA THR A 55 -48.51 -50.34 -3.58
C THR A 55 -47.12 -50.40 -4.15
N GLU A 56 -46.98 -50.83 -5.40
CA GLU A 56 -45.84 -50.53 -6.25
C GLU A 56 -45.65 -49.03 -6.19
N ALA A 57 -44.63 -48.61 -5.46
CA ALA A 57 -44.11 -47.26 -5.63
C ALA A 57 -43.71 -47.16 -7.09
N GLU A 58 -44.58 -46.54 -7.85
CA GLU A 58 -44.48 -46.23 -9.27
C GLU A 58 -43.09 -45.60 -9.45
N LYS A 59 -42.09 -46.41 -9.84
CA LYS A 59 -40.85 -45.90 -10.37
C LYS A 59 -41.23 -45.20 -11.65
N LYS A 60 -41.50 -43.91 -11.57
CA LYS A 60 -41.69 -43.06 -12.71
C LYS A 60 -40.44 -43.18 -13.54
N GLN A 61 -40.45 -44.04 -14.55
CA GLN A 61 -39.37 -44.12 -15.54
C GLN A 61 -39.42 -42.78 -16.29
N LEU A 62 -38.47 -41.94 -15.96
CA LEU A 62 -38.24 -40.69 -16.69
C LEU A 62 -37.98 -41.07 -18.17
N THR A 63 -38.69 -40.44 -19.07
CA THR A 63 -38.48 -40.63 -20.51
C THR A 63 -37.08 -40.16 -20.87
N GLU A 64 -36.46 -40.72 -21.94
CA GLU A 64 -35.15 -40.28 -22.41
C GLU A 64 -35.07 -38.75 -22.61
N ALA A 65 -36.19 -38.12 -23.05
CA ALA A 65 -36.27 -36.70 -23.25
C ALA A 65 -36.29 -35.93 -21.93
N GLU A 66 -36.88 -36.46 -20.86
CA GLU A 66 -36.86 -35.85 -19.51
C GLU A 66 -35.49 -35.97 -18.87
N ILE A 67 -34.83 -37.11 -19.05
CA ILE A 67 -33.45 -37.31 -18.59
C ILE A 67 -32.50 -36.34 -19.30
N ALA A 68 -32.64 -36.19 -20.62
CA ALA A 68 -31.82 -35.24 -21.39
C ALA A 68 -32.00 -33.78 -20.93
N ARG A 69 -33.23 -33.36 -20.65
CA ARG A 69 -33.52 -32.01 -20.14
C ARG A 69 -32.94 -31.80 -18.73
N GLU A 70 -33.04 -32.81 -17.87
CA GLU A 70 -32.50 -32.74 -16.53
C GLU A 70 -30.96 -32.70 -16.54
N LEU A 71 -30.33 -33.46 -17.41
CA LEU A 71 -28.87 -33.45 -17.61
C LEU A 71 -28.41 -32.06 -18.12
N GLU A 72 -29.15 -31.43 -19.02
CA GLU A 72 -28.81 -30.11 -19.53
C GLU A 72 -28.97 -29.03 -18.44
N ARG A 73 -30.01 -29.14 -17.60
CA ARG A 73 -30.19 -28.26 -16.44
C ARG A 73 -29.05 -28.41 -15.44
N ILE A 74 -28.67 -29.64 -15.11
CA ILE A 74 -27.55 -29.90 -14.19
C ILE A 74 -26.23 -29.37 -14.77
N ARG A 75 -25.98 -29.53 -16.07
CA ARG A 75 -24.79 -28.97 -16.72
C ARG A 75 -24.73 -27.46 -16.59
N GLU A 76 -25.86 -26.79 -16.81
CA GLU A 76 -25.94 -25.34 -16.66
C GLU A 76 -25.72 -24.90 -15.20
N GLU A 77 -26.30 -25.60 -14.23
CA GLU A 77 -26.06 -25.34 -12.81
C GLU A 77 -24.61 -25.55 -12.44
N VAL A 78 -23.96 -26.64 -12.90
CA VAL A 78 -22.52 -26.88 -12.68
C VAL A 78 -21.69 -25.75 -13.26
N ARG A 79 -21.98 -25.32 -14.51
CA ARG A 79 -21.26 -24.22 -15.15
C ARG A 79 -21.38 -22.91 -14.34
N THR A 80 -22.58 -22.58 -13.83
CA THR A 80 -22.79 -21.38 -13.03
C THR A 80 -22.04 -21.43 -11.69
N VAL A 81 -21.98 -22.61 -11.07
CA VAL A 81 -21.21 -22.84 -9.84
C VAL A 81 -19.71 -22.74 -10.09
N GLU A 82 -19.20 -23.32 -11.17
CA GLU A 82 -17.78 -23.22 -11.56
C GLU A 82 -17.39 -21.77 -11.84
N GLU A 83 -18.21 -21.00 -12.57
CA GLU A 83 -17.98 -19.57 -12.81
C GLU A 83 -18.00 -18.77 -11.51
N ALA A 84 -18.90 -19.06 -10.59
CA ALA A 84 -18.98 -18.40 -9.28
C ALA A 84 -17.73 -18.74 -8.43
N LEU A 85 -17.32 -19.99 -8.43
CA LEU A 85 -16.11 -20.44 -7.72
C LEU A 85 -14.85 -19.74 -8.28
N ALA A 86 -14.70 -19.69 -9.60
CA ALA A 86 -13.58 -19.02 -10.25
C ALA A 86 -13.53 -17.51 -9.88
N ARG A 87 -14.70 -16.84 -9.81
CA ARG A 87 -14.78 -15.44 -9.35
C ARG A 87 -14.36 -15.29 -7.90
N LEU A 88 -14.83 -16.16 -7.01
CA LEU A 88 -14.45 -16.14 -5.61
C LEU A 88 -12.96 -16.41 -5.40
N GLU A 89 -12.37 -17.32 -6.16
CA GLU A 89 -10.93 -17.56 -6.14
C GLU A 89 -10.13 -16.35 -6.65
N GLU A 90 -10.59 -15.69 -7.72
CA GLU A 90 -9.96 -14.48 -8.21
C GLU A 90 -10.06 -13.33 -7.20
N GLU A 91 -11.22 -13.14 -6.56
CA GLU A 91 -11.41 -12.17 -5.49
C GLU A 91 -10.51 -12.47 -4.29
N ALA A 92 -10.38 -13.74 -3.88
CA ALA A 92 -9.51 -14.15 -2.79
C ALA A 92 -8.02 -13.90 -3.07
N ARG A 93 -7.59 -13.98 -4.35
CA ARG A 93 -6.21 -13.70 -4.80
C ARG A 93 -5.95 -12.22 -5.03
N SER A 94 -6.97 -11.38 -5.13
CA SER A 94 -6.83 -9.96 -5.39
C SER A 94 -6.91 -9.13 -4.10
N SER A 95 -6.10 -8.08 -4.08
CA SER A 95 -6.09 -7.11 -2.99
C SER A 95 -7.39 -6.28 -2.96
N PRO A 96 -7.88 -5.85 -1.77
CA PRO A 96 -8.96 -4.88 -1.66
C PRO A 96 -8.61 -3.51 -2.29
N PHE A 97 -7.32 -3.26 -2.53
CA PHE A 97 -6.82 -2.04 -3.18
C PHE A 97 -6.73 -2.18 -4.72
N ARG A 98 -7.05 -3.36 -5.27
CA ARG A 98 -7.09 -3.59 -6.73
C ARG A 98 -8.07 -2.59 -7.37
N LYS A 99 -7.65 -1.96 -8.48
CA LYS A 99 -8.36 -0.88 -9.19
C LYS A 99 -8.40 0.47 -8.44
N LEU A 100 -8.08 0.52 -7.16
CA LEU A 100 -7.97 1.77 -6.41
C LEU A 100 -6.57 2.37 -6.45
N LEU A 101 -5.53 1.53 -6.42
CA LEU A 101 -4.15 1.95 -6.58
C LEU A 101 -3.63 1.43 -7.92
N ARG A 102 -2.92 2.30 -8.66
CA ARG A 102 -2.38 2.03 -9.99
C ARG A 102 -0.91 2.34 -10.07
N ILE A 103 -0.17 1.45 -10.73
CA ILE A 103 1.21 1.71 -11.14
C ILE A 103 1.17 2.50 -12.44
N LYS A 104 1.95 3.58 -12.50
CA LYS A 104 2.22 4.32 -13.72
C LYS A 104 3.71 4.18 -14.05
N ILE A 105 3.98 3.76 -15.28
CA ILE A 105 5.32 3.69 -15.83
C ILE A 105 5.78 5.11 -16.11
N ALA A 106 6.59 5.66 -15.21
CA ALA A 106 7.10 7.02 -15.37
C ALA A 106 8.50 7.00 -16.01
N ARG A 107 9.51 6.51 -15.29
CA ARG A 107 10.88 6.33 -15.78
C ARG A 107 11.44 4.94 -15.45
N ALA A 108 10.61 3.91 -15.47
CA ALA A 108 11.01 2.52 -15.21
C ALA A 108 12.01 1.96 -16.26
N ARG A 109 12.21 2.66 -17.36
CA ARG A 109 13.15 2.29 -18.45
C ARG A 109 14.46 3.07 -18.40
N ALA A 110 14.74 3.78 -17.32
CA ALA A 110 15.99 4.52 -17.19
C ALA A 110 17.15 3.56 -16.91
N ASN A 111 18.31 3.86 -17.49
CA ASN A 111 19.53 3.05 -17.36
C ASN A 111 20.42 3.54 -16.21
N ASP A 112 19.81 4.17 -15.23
CA ASP A 112 20.46 4.67 -14.03
C ASP A 112 19.48 4.55 -12.86
N PRO A 113 19.82 3.78 -11.82
CA PRO A 113 18.94 3.56 -10.67
C PRO A 113 18.53 4.86 -9.96
N LYS A 114 19.35 5.93 -10.06
CA LYS A 114 19.01 7.25 -9.49
C LYS A 114 17.90 7.96 -10.25
N SER A 115 17.66 7.58 -11.50
CA SER A 115 16.62 8.15 -12.37
C SER A 115 15.50 7.16 -12.70
N GLU A 116 15.65 5.89 -12.31
CA GLU A 116 14.62 4.86 -12.47
C GLU A 116 13.56 4.98 -11.38
N TYR A 117 12.28 5.14 -11.76
CA TYR A 117 11.18 5.18 -10.82
C TYR A 117 9.83 4.80 -11.43
N LEU A 118 8.95 4.34 -10.55
CA LEU A 118 7.51 4.15 -10.79
C LEU A 118 6.73 5.20 -10.01
N GLU A 119 5.51 5.48 -10.46
CA GLU A 119 4.56 6.31 -9.74
C GLU A 119 3.37 5.44 -9.32
N LEU A 120 3.08 5.39 -8.04
CA LEU A 120 1.89 4.76 -7.49
C LEU A 120 0.83 5.84 -7.28
N ASN A 121 -0.32 5.70 -7.93
CA ASN A 121 -1.41 6.66 -7.85
C ASN A 121 -2.60 6.05 -7.11
N TYR A 122 -2.99 6.64 -6.00
CA TYR A 122 -4.14 6.21 -5.24
C TYR A 122 -5.36 7.07 -5.57
N THR A 123 -6.46 6.44 -5.93
CA THR A 123 -7.65 7.16 -6.40
C THR A 123 -8.30 8.00 -5.30
N ARG A 124 -8.77 9.19 -5.65
CA ARG A 124 -9.59 10.05 -4.76
C ARG A 124 -10.94 9.42 -4.38
N LYS A 125 -11.40 8.38 -5.12
CA LYS A 125 -12.66 7.67 -4.84
C LYS A 125 -12.53 6.66 -3.71
N ALA A 126 -11.33 6.36 -3.25
CA ALA A 126 -11.10 5.48 -2.12
C ALA A 126 -11.64 6.09 -0.82
N LYS A 127 -12.07 5.24 0.10
CA LYS A 127 -12.67 5.68 1.37
C LYS A 127 -11.69 5.58 2.55
N THR A 128 -10.67 4.74 2.41
CA THR A 128 -9.68 4.46 3.46
C THR A 128 -8.28 4.65 2.92
N PRO A 129 -7.29 5.03 3.74
CA PRO A 129 -5.90 5.06 3.34
C PRO A 129 -5.37 3.67 2.96
N ALA A 130 -4.42 3.61 2.02
CA ALA A 130 -3.73 2.39 1.61
C ALA A 130 -2.40 2.25 2.36
N PRO A 131 -2.21 1.24 3.24
CA PRO A 131 -0.98 1.05 4.03
C PRO A 131 0.10 0.39 3.16
N ILE A 132 0.86 1.19 2.41
CA ILE A 132 1.81 0.69 1.41
C ILE A 132 3.16 0.22 1.96
N THR A 133 3.49 0.50 3.22
CA THR A 133 4.68 -0.08 3.86
C THR A 133 4.54 -1.60 3.95
N GLY A 134 5.59 -2.33 3.58
CA GLY A 134 5.58 -3.79 3.51
C GLY A 134 5.03 -4.35 2.19
N TRP A 135 4.47 -3.52 1.31
CA TRP A 135 4.07 -3.97 -0.02
C TRP A 135 5.28 -4.27 -0.90
N THR A 136 5.11 -5.21 -1.83
CA THR A 136 6.21 -5.70 -2.66
C THR A 136 5.99 -5.36 -4.13
N LEU A 137 7.02 -4.80 -4.76
CA LEU A 137 7.14 -4.70 -6.20
C LEU A 137 7.96 -5.90 -6.68
N LEU A 138 7.44 -6.63 -7.65
CA LEU A 138 8.00 -7.88 -8.16
C LEU A 138 8.05 -7.85 -9.69
N SER A 139 9.19 -8.26 -10.26
CA SER A 139 9.29 -8.65 -11.67
C SER A 139 9.24 -10.17 -11.79
N PRO A 140 8.16 -10.77 -12.29
CA PRO A 140 8.13 -12.20 -12.57
C PRO A 140 9.08 -12.61 -13.70
N ILE A 141 9.52 -11.67 -14.53
CA ILE A 141 10.46 -11.91 -15.64
C ILE A 141 11.89 -12.11 -15.15
N THR A 142 12.33 -11.30 -14.16
CA THR A 142 13.69 -11.35 -13.61
C THR A 142 13.77 -12.06 -12.28
N GLY A 143 12.64 -12.30 -11.61
CA GLY A 143 12.56 -12.77 -10.23
C GLY A 143 12.98 -11.71 -9.19
N ARG A 144 13.32 -10.49 -9.62
CA ARG A 144 13.69 -9.40 -8.70
C ARG A 144 12.47 -8.90 -7.96
N SER A 145 12.61 -8.71 -6.66
CA SER A 145 11.57 -8.15 -5.80
C SER A 145 12.14 -7.18 -4.81
N ILE A 146 11.34 -6.22 -4.39
CA ILE A 146 11.71 -5.22 -3.39
C ILE A 146 10.48 -4.82 -2.58
N THR A 147 10.68 -4.63 -1.28
CA THR A 147 9.62 -4.21 -0.36
C THR A 147 9.70 -2.72 -0.10
N ILE A 148 8.55 -2.05 -0.10
CA ILE A 148 8.42 -0.64 0.25
C ILE A 148 8.67 -0.49 1.76
N GLY A 149 9.65 0.32 2.11
CA GLY A 149 10.02 0.62 3.50
C GLY A 149 9.19 1.75 4.12
N GLU A 150 9.65 2.19 5.28
CA GLU A 150 9.11 3.34 5.99
C GLU A 150 9.65 4.66 5.44
N ALA A 151 9.00 5.78 5.80
CA ALA A 151 9.44 7.12 5.46
C ALA A 151 9.20 8.12 6.61
N THR A 152 9.82 9.29 6.51
CA THR A 152 9.55 10.40 7.43
C THR A 152 8.59 11.41 6.81
N ARG A 153 7.76 12.05 7.64
CA ARG A 153 6.94 13.19 7.19
C ARG A 153 7.73 14.49 7.15
N ILE A 154 8.72 14.64 8.03
CA ILE A 154 9.57 15.84 8.10
C ILE A 154 11.02 15.36 8.13
N PRO A 155 11.73 15.42 6.98
CA PRO A 155 13.16 15.12 6.95
C PRO A 155 13.96 16.17 7.70
N LEU A 156 14.83 15.75 8.61
CA LEU A 156 15.72 16.63 9.36
C LEU A 156 17.10 16.65 8.70
N LEU A 157 17.63 17.85 8.44
CA LEU A 157 18.96 18.01 7.88
C LEU A 157 20.03 17.75 8.94
N GLY A 158 21.00 16.89 8.59
CA GLY A 158 22.15 16.59 9.48
C GLY A 158 21.78 15.86 10.78
N ARG A 159 20.57 15.34 10.90
CA ARG A 159 20.07 14.57 12.06
C ARG A 159 19.29 13.36 11.62
N VAL A 160 19.17 12.36 12.48
CA VAL A 160 18.35 11.19 12.21
C VAL A 160 16.88 11.57 12.30
N SER A 161 16.16 11.34 11.22
CA SER A 161 14.71 11.53 11.18
C SER A 161 14.01 10.24 11.62
N ALA A 162 13.00 10.35 12.46
CA ALA A 162 12.14 9.22 12.79
C ALA A 162 11.34 8.81 11.56
N THR A 163 11.30 7.51 11.27
CA THR A 163 10.47 6.92 10.22
C THR A 163 9.21 6.32 10.81
N ALA A 164 8.20 6.18 9.98
CA ALA A 164 6.94 5.53 10.31
C ALA A 164 6.36 4.81 9.08
N PRO A 165 5.48 3.84 9.28
CA PRO A 165 4.72 3.23 8.20
C PRO A 165 3.95 4.25 7.38
N ILE A 166 3.91 4.03 6.07
CA ILE A 166 3.27 4.92 5.08
C ILE A 166 1.88 4.39 4.77
N ALA A 167 0.90 5.28 4.83
CA ALA A 167 -0.42 5.03 4.30
C ALA A 167 -0.79 6.17 3.35
N LEU A 168 -1.03 5.84 2.07
CA LEU A 168 -1.48 6.82 1.09
C LEU A 168 -2.94 7.21 1.37
N ALA A 169 -3.18 8.47 1.60
CA ALA A 169 -4.55 9.00 1.66
C ALA A 169 -5.19 9.02 0.26
N PRO A 170 -6.53 9.01 0.17
CA PRO A 170 -7.22 9.11 -1.12
C PRO A 170 -6.79 10.34 -1.92
N GLY A 171 -6.23 10.11 -3.11
CA GLY A 171 -5.70 11.15 -3.99
C GLY A 171 -4.20 11.40 -3.88
N GLU A 172 -3.53 10.82 -2.88
CA GLU A 172 -2.06 10.87 -2.80
C GLU A 172 -1.41 9.93 -3.81
N SER A 173 -0.15 10.20 -4.08
CA SER A 173 0.72 9.39 -4.92
C SER A 173 2.05 9.10 -4.23
N ALA A 174 2.82 8.16 -4.79
CA ALA A 174 4.16 7.89 -4.34
C ALA A 174 5.08 7.65 -5.55
N TYR A 175 6.20 8.37 -5.60
CA TYR A 175 7.30 8.04 -6.49
C TYR A 175 8.18 7.02 -5.79
N VAL A 176 8.26 5.82 -6.36
CA VAL A 176 9.09 4.73 -5.86
C VAL A 176 10.34 4.67 -6.71
N LEU A 177 11.45 5.16 -6.16
CA LEU A 177 12.73 5.31 -6.83
C LEU A 177 13.65 4.13 -6.49
N THR A 178 14.27 3.56 -7.50
CA THR A 178 15.18 2.41 -7.34
C THR A 178 16.44 2.78 -6.55
N GLY A 179 17.00 3.94 -6.81
CA GLY A 179 18.25 4.41 -6.23
C GLY A 179 18.19 4.86 -4.79
N ARG A 180 19.31 5.40 -4.32
CA ARG A 180 19.44 5.97 -2.97
C ARG A 180 18.92 7.40 -2.94
N SER A 181 18.34 7.76 -1.81
CA SER A 181 17.93 9.14 -1.55
C SER A 181 19.14 10.07 -1.45
N PRO A 182 19.11 11.25 -2.11
CA PRO A 182 20.17 12.24 -1.97
C PRO A 182 20.38 12.73 -0.52
N ASN A 183 19.31 12.78 0.27
CA ASN A 183 19.36 13.15 1.70
C ASN A 183 19.34 11.94 2.65
N GLY A 184 19.46 10.70 2.13
CA GLY A 184 19.60 9.47 2.90
C GLY A 184 18.30 8.87 3.42
N ILE A 185 17.12 9.44 3.14
CA ILE A 185 15.85 8.97 3.69
C ILE A 185 14.72 9.09 2.69
N SER A 186 13.71 8.21 2.80
CA SER A 186 12.41 8.37 2.15
C SER A 186 11.54 9.37 2.92
N PHE A 187 10.79 10.22 2.22
CA PHE A 187 10.06 11.30 2.90
C PHE A 187 8.82 11.77 2.15
N LEU A 188 7.93 12.45 2.88
CA LEU A 188 6.85 13.23 2.30
C LEU A 188 7.36 14.65 2.04
N PRO A 189 7.40 15.14 0.80
CA PRO A 189 7.72 16.52 0.51
C PRO A 189 6.78 17.49 1.24
N ASN A 190 7.31 18.63 1.59
CA ASN A 190 6.56 19.71 2.22
C ASN A 190 6.89 21.05 1.56
N LEU A 191 6.22 22.10 1.99
CA LEU A 191 6.38 23.45 1.48
C LEU A 191 7.84 23.93 1.45
N CYS A 192 8.68 23.42 2.36
CA CYS A 192 10.07 23.83 2.55
C CYS A 192 11.10 22.95 1.84
N THR A 193 10.72 21.74 1.37
CA THR A 193 11.69 20.79 0.80
C THR A 193 12.40 21.29 -0.46
N GLY A 194 11.88 22.33 -1.10
CA GLY A 194 12.56 23.00 -2.22
C GLY A 194 13.95 23.54 -1.89
N TYR A 195 14.27 23.80 -0.60
CA TYR A 195 15.62 24.16 -0.18
C TYR A 195 16.67 23.08 -0.46
N PHE A 196 16.27 21.82 -0.52
CA PHE A 196 17.18 20.71 -0.81
C PHE A 196 17.71 20.74 -2.25
N GLU A 197 16.91 21.21 -3.20
CA GLU A 197 17.27 21.31 -4.62
C GLU A 197 18.44 22.26 -4.90
N GLN A 198 18.80 23.12 -3.96
CA GLN A 198 19.95 23.99 -4.13
C GLN A 198 21.28 23.23 -4.01
N PHE A 199 21.31 22.15 -3.23
CA PHE A 199 22.53 21.44 -2.88
C PHE A 199 22.52 19.97 -3.32
N GLN A 200 21.38 19.45 -3.74
CA GLN A 200 21.17 18.06 -4.09
C GLN A 200 20.25 17.95 -5.31
N ASN A 201 20.43 16.90 -6.11
CA ASN A 201 19.58 16.65 -7.26
C ASN A 201 18.58 15.55 -6.95
N PHE A 202 17.29 15.87 -7.01
CA PHE A 202 16.20 14.91 -6.84
C PHE A 202 15.57 14.55 -8.18
N THR A 203 15.15 13.31 -8.32
CA THR A 203 14.41 12.83 -9.49
C THR A 203 13.10 12.16 -9.00
N PRO A 204 11.92 12.62 -9.45
CA PRO A 204 11.66 13.93 -10.07
C PRO A 204 12.04 15.08 -9.14
N SER A 205 12.33 16.25 -9.73
CA SER A 205 12.70 17.45 -8.96
C SER A 205 11.64 17.82 -7.93
N LEU A 206 12.09 18.34 -6.79
CA LEU A 206 11.21 18.88 -5.76
C LEU A 206 10.69 20.26 -6.17
N ARG A 207 9.49 20.58 -5.73
CA ARG A 207 8.88 21.89 -6.01
C ARG A 207 9.59 23.00 -5.24
N ARG A 208 9.97 24.07 -5.93
CA ARG A 208 10.62 25.25 -5.33
C ARG A 208 9.58 26.32 -4.97
N GLU A 209 8.70 25.98 -4.05
CA GLU A 209 7.54 26.80 -3.66
C GLU A 209 7.64 27.28 -2.19
N CYS A 210 8.86 27.34 -1.63
CA CYS A 210 9.04 27.84 -0.27
C CYS A 210 8.57 29.28 -0.13
N PRO A 211 8.05 29.68 1.03
CA PRO A 211 7.81 31.08 1.35
C PRO A 211 9.09 31.90 1.16
N ARG A 212 8.96 33.09 0.61
CA ARG A 212 10.09 34.00 0.47
C ARG A 212 10.38 34.69 1.79
N ILE A 213 11.65 34.86 2.13
CA ILE A 213 12.06 35.50 3.39
C ILE A 213 11.52 36.92 3.56
N LYS A 214 11.23 37.63 2.47
CA LYS A 214 10.59 38.95 2.52
C LYS A 214 9.16 38.95 3.08
N ASN A 215 8.51 37.77 3.05
CA ASN A 215 7.15 37.58 3.57
C ASN A 215 7.15 37.09 5.03
N GLU A 216 8.33 36.83 5.59
CA GLU A 216 8.47 36.44 6.98
C GLU A 216 8.38 37.65 7.92
N PRO A 217 7.98 37.44 9.17
CA PRO A 217 7.94 38.51 10.15
C PRO A 217 9.30 39.18 10.32
N LEU A 218 9.38 40.47 10.04
CA LEU A 218 10.59 41.23 10.21
C LEU A 218 10.88 41.49 11.69
N PRO A 219 12.15 41.58 12.10
CA PRO A 219 12.50 41.97 13.47
C PRO A 219 11.93 43.35 13.77
N PRO A 220 11.23 43.51 14.92
CA PRO A 220 10.59 44.77 15.27
C PRO A 220 11.62 45.88 15.55
N SER A 221 11.28 47.14 15.25
CA SER A 221 12.11 48.27 15.55
C SER A 221 12.45 48.37 17.05
N HIS A 222 13.67 48.75 17.34
CA HIS A 222 14.12 49.00 18.71
C HIS A 222 13.51 50.28 19.30
N ARG A 223 12.98 51.19 18.45
CA ARG A 223 12.30 52.42 18.88
C ARG A 223 10.83 52.12 19.19
N PRO A 224 10.36 52.32 20.44
CA PRO A 224 8.99 51.99 20.83
C PRO A 224 7.93 52.66 19.95
N GLU A 225 8.16 53.95 19.58
CA GLU A 225 7.25 54.71 18.73
C GLU A 225 7.13 54.12 17.32
N ALA A 226 8.28 53.82 16.69
CA ALA A 226 8.30 53.21 15.38
C ALA A 226 7.72 51.74 15.39
N ARG A 227 7.93 51.02 16.50
CA ARG A 227 7.36 49.67 16.72
C ARG A 227 5.84 49.72 16.78
N ALA A 228 5.25 50.74 17.38
CA ALA A 228 3.79 50.92 17.44
C ALA A 228 3.16 51.05 16.03
N TYR A 229 3.93 51.47 15.04
CA TYR A 229 3.52 51.58 13.64
C TYR A 229 4.02 50.42 12.77
N GLY A 230 4.51 49.32 13.37
CA GLY A 230 4.95 48.13 12.63
C GLY A 230 6.31 48.26 11.93
N ALA A 231 7.11 49.30 12.26
CA ALA A 231 8.42 49.49 11.64
C ALA A 231 9.42 48.39 12.03
N SER A 232 10.25 47.96 11.09
CA SER A 232 11.34 47.00 11.29
C SER A 232 12.61 47.68 11.82
N SER A 233 13.50 46.88 12.44
CA SER A 233 14.87 47.27 12.77
C SER A 233 15.83 47.17 11.59
N LEU A 234 15.38 46.60 10.46
CA LEU A 234 16.21 46.43 9.26
C LEU A 234 16.28 47.75 8.48
N GLU A 235 17.46 48.04 7.96
CA GLU A 235 17.72 49.16 7.06
C GLU A 235 17.16 48.91 5.64
N ASP A 236 16.93 49.96 4.86
CA ASP A 236 16.37 49.89 3.50
C ASP A 236 17.23 49.01 2.59
N ALA A 237 18.56 49.09 2.70
CA ALA A 237 19.46 48.23 1.94
C ALA A 237 19.26 46.70 2.23
N CYS A 238 18.87 46.37 3.46
CA CYS A 238 18.50 45.01 3.84
C CYS A 238 17.16 44.61 3.23
N LEU A 239 16.16 45.46 3.29
CA LEU A 239 14.85 45.23 2.69
C LEU A 239 14.98 44.99 1.19
N ASP A 240 15.76 45.81 0.50
CA ASP A 240 16.09 45.62 -0.92
C ASP A 240 16.83 44.30 -1.21
N TYR A 241 17.70 43.87 -0.30
CA TYR A 241 18.41 42.61 -0.43
C TYR A 241 17.46 41.42 -0.29
N ILE A 242 16.66 41.36 0.78
CA ILE A 242 15.73 40.25 1.04
C ILE A 242 14.66 40.13 -0.04
N GLU A 243 14.26 41.21 -0.69
CA GLU A 243 13.34 41.17 -1.84
C GLU A 243 13.89 40.39 -3.03
N ARG A 244 15.20 40.44 -3.24
CA ARG A 244 15.89 39.75 -4.32
C ARG A 244 16.19 38.28 -4.02
N VAL A 245 16.14 37.86 -2.74
CA VAL A 245 16.34 36.46 -2.37
C VAL A 245 15.21 35.60 -2.93
N GLY A 246 15.56 34.64 -3.77
CA GLY A 246 14.60 33.72 -4.39
C GLY A 246 13.93 32.80 -3.38
N ALA A 247 12.78 32.25 -3.75
CA ALA A 247 12.16 31.18 -2.98
C ALA A 247 13.10 29.96 -2.90
N CYS A 248 13.11 29.25 -1.77
CA CYS A 248 13.95 28.07 -1.53
C CYS A 248 15.45 28.32 -1.79
N THR A 249 15.93 29.51 -1.47
CA THR A 249 17.34 29.88 -1.69
C THR A 249 17.99 30.23 -0.36
N VAL A 250 19.06 29.49 -0.02
CA VAL A 250 19.99 29.85 1.07
C VAL A 250 21.08 30.71 0.45
N PRO A 251 21.22 32.00 0.81
CA PRO A 251 22.30 32.82 0.28
C PRO A 251 23.66 32.28 0.67
N VAL A 252 24.51 31.99 -0.32
CA VAL A 252 25.87 31.45 -0.10
C VAL A 252 26.82 32.52 0.41
N SER A 253 26.54 33.79 0.04
CA SER A 253 27.25 34.96 0.57
C SER A 253 26.25 36.06 0.78
N ILE A 254 26.39 36.76 1.90
CA ILE A 254 25.61 37.94 2.25
C ILE A 254 26.57 39.15 2.18
N PRO A 255 26.20 40.27 1.52
CA PRO A 255 27.09 41.41 1.40
C PRO A 255 27.56 41.92 2.78
N PRO A 256 28.85 42.09 3.02
CA PRO A 256 29.38 42.56 4.31
C PRO A 256 28.99 44.03 4.60
N THR A 257 28.46 44.74 3.61
CA THR A 257 27.97 46.10 3.74
C THR A 257 26.63 46.19 4.43
N LEU A 258 25.90 45.08 4.54
CA LEU A 258 24.63 45.01 5.27
C LEU A 258 24.89 44.94 6.77
N SER A 259 24.00 45.49 7.56
CA SER A 259 24.12 45.49 9.03
C SER A 259 24.19 44.07 9.60
N PRO A 260 24.85 43.86 10.77
CA PRO A 260 24.86 42.60 11.45
C PRO A 260 23.44 42.05 11.71
N THR A 261 22.50 42.92 12.05
CA THR A 261 21.08 42.54 12.25
C THR A 261 20.45 41.97 10.97
N CYS A 262 20.76 42.58 9.80
CA CYS A 262 20.31 42.08 8.52
C CYS A 262 20.91 40.69 8.21
N GLN A 263 22.25 40.57 8.35
CA GLN A 263 22.93 39.28 8.11
C GLN A 263 22.37 38.19 8.98
N GLU A 264 22.18 38.45 10.28
CA GLU A 264 21.57 37.49 11.22
C GLU A 264 20.16 37.12 10.81
N PHE A 265 19.32 38.08 10.44
CA PHE A 265 17.97 37.81 9.96
C PHE A 265 17.97 36.88 8.74
N VAL A 266 18.79 37.18 7.73
CA VAL A 266 18.88 36.36 6.52
C VAL A 266 19.35 34.94 6.81
N VAL A 267 20.41 34.77 7.59
CA VAL A 267 20.94 33.45 7.97
C VAL A 267 19.90 32.62 8.74
N LYS A 268 19.19 33.29 9.65
CA LYS A 268 18.18 32.64 10.48
C LYS A 268 16.95 32.22 9.70
N THR A 269 16.49 33.02 8.72
CA THR A 269 15.21 32.83 8.05
C THR A 269 15.32 32.10 6.70
N ALA A 270 16.43 32.26 5.98
CA ALA A 270 16.60 31.69 4.63
C ALA A 270 17.13 30.24 4.69
N ASN A 271 16.43 29.34 5.36
CA ASN A 271 16.82 27.94 5.45
C ASN A 271 15.61 27.01 5.69
N TYR A 272 15.84 25.72 5.51
CA TYR A 272 14.82 24.67 5.65
C TYR A 272 14.22 24.61 7.07
N ASP A 273 15.08 24.60 8.08
CA ASP A 273 14.65 24.39 9.48
C ASP A 273 13.72 25.50 9.97
N PHE A 274 14.08 26.78 9.69
CA PHE A 274 13.22 27.92 9.99
C PHE A 274 11.89 27.83 9.25
N CYS A 275 11.92 27.51 7.96
CA CYS A 275 10.72 27.36 7.15
C CYS A 275 9.80 26.29 7.74
N VAL A 276 10.33 25.13 8.13
CA VAL A 276 9.54 24.06 8.76
C VAL A 276 8.99 24.52 10.11
N GLU A 277 9.80 25.10 10.96
CA GLU A 277 9.37 25.57 12.28
C GLU A 277 8.19 26.55 12.15
N ARG A 278 8.26 27.42 11.17
CA ARG A 278 7.28 28.48 10.95
C ARG A 278 5.99 28.00 10.30
N HIS A 279 6.09 27.10 9.31
CA HIS A 279 4.98 26.77 8.41
C HIS A 279 4.39 25.34 8.62
N ARG A 280 4.95 24.52 9.49
CA ARG A 280 4.50 23.11 9.69
C ARG A 280 3.03 22.95 10.07
N THR A 281 2.37 24.00 10.51
CA THR A 281 0.94 24.02 10.88
C THR A 281 0.04 24.55 9.77
N ASP A 282 0.61 25.01 8.64
CA ASP A 282 -0.16 25.50 7.52
C ASP A 282 -0.93 24.35 6.85
N GLN A 283 -2.16 24.60 6.40
CA GLN A 283 -3.02 23.57 5.80
C GLN A 283 -2.41 22.90 4.55
N ASN A 284 -1.60 23.64 3.80
CA ASN A 284 -0.94 23.19 2.58
C ASN A 284 0.55 22.88 2.78
N PHE A 285 0.96 22.65 4.03
CA PHE A 285 2.37 22.40 4.34
C PHE A 285 2.88 21.10 3.69
N PHE A 286 2.16 19.98 3.85
CA PHE A 286 2.53 18.71 3.22
C PHE A 286 2.05 18.67 1.78
N ARG A 287 2.83 17.99 0.94
CA ARG A 287 2.48 17.66 -0.44
C ARG A 287 1.75 16.31 -0.48
N ASP A 288 1.23 15.95 -1.63
CA ASP A 288 0.45 14.74 -1.89
C ASP A 288 1.24 13.65 -2.62
N ASP A 289 2.58 13.81 -2.74
CA ASP A 289 3.47 12.94 -3.52
C ASP A 289 4.68 12.48 -2.71
N TRP A 290 4.60 11.28 -2.12
CA TRP A 290 5.71 10.68 -1.38
C TRP A 290 6.93 10.40 -2.25
N ARG A 291 8.14 10.47 -1.65
CA ARG A 291 9.44 10.12 -2.26
C ARG A 291 10.01 8.91 -1.53
N LEU A 292 9.89 7.73 -2.15
CA LEU A 292 10.25 6.45 -1.56
C LEU A 292 11.46 5.90 -2.29
N TYR A 293 12.57 5.74 -1.58
CA TYR A 293 13.84 5.29 -2.14
C TYR A 293 14.11 3.86 -1.70
N LEU A 294 14.42 2.98 -2.67
CA LEU A 294 14.64 1.57 -2.45
C LEU A 294 16.12 1.25 -2.16
N GLY A 295 17.02 2.24 -2.30
CA GLY A 295 18.42 2.16 -1.92
C GLY A 295 19.27 1.21 -2.75
N ARG A 296 18.87 0.93 -4.00
CA ARG A 296 19.59 0.02 -4.89
C ARG A 296 20.66 0.77 -5.70
N ASP A 297 21.73 0.06 -6.02
CA ASP A 297 22.83 0.56 -6.85
C ASP A 297 22.73 0.04 -8.29
N GLU A 298 21.75 -0.81 -8.58
CA GLU A 298 21.46 -1.38 -9.90
C GLU A 298 19.97 -1.19 -10.23
N GLU A 299 19.65 -1.14 -11.52
CA GLU A 299 18.28 -1.07 -12.00
C GLU A 299 17.49 -2.31 -11.58
N LEU A 300 16.21 -2.11 -11.23
CA LEU A 300 15.29 -3.17 -10.87
C LEU A 300 14.58 -3.76 -12.10
N TRP A 301 14.28 -2.91 -13.07
CA TRP A 301 13.43 -3.27 -14.19
C TRP A 301 14.22 -3.34 -15.49
N LYS A 302 13.76 -4.16 -16.41
CA LYS A 302 14.31 -4.18 -17.78
C LYS A 302 13.79 -3.00 -18.57
N GLU A 303 14.59 -2.52 -19.52
CA GLU A 303 14.16 -1.46 -20.44
C GLU A 303 12.97 -1.85 -21.31
N LYS A 304 12.85 -3.16 -21.65
CA LYS A 304 11.85 -3.70 -22.58
C LYS A 304 11.33 -5.05 -22.11
N ARG A 305 10.06 -5.35 -22.44
CA ARG A 305 9.42 -6.63 -22.15
C ARG A 305 9.45 -6.96 -20.65
N GLU A 306 9.10 -5.98 -19.86
CA GLU A 306 9.05 -6.11 -18.40
C GLU A 306 7.60 -6.25 -17.93
N VAL A 307 7.42 -6.99 -16.85
CA VAL A 307 6.17 -7.10 -16.09
C VAL A 307 6.47 -6.70 -14.66
N ILE A 308 5.74 -5.72 -14.15
CA ILE A 308 5.89 -5.26 -12.77
C ILE A 308 4.57 -5.48 -12.04
N GLU A 309 4.60 -6.31 -11.02
CA GLU A 309 3.47 -6.56 -10.12
C GLU A 309 3.65 -5.80 -8.82
N LEU A 310 2.58 -5.18 -8.35
CA LEU A 310 2.48 -4.64 -7.01
C LEU A 310 1.60 -5.58 -6.19
N ARG A 311 2.14 -6.06 -5.08
CA ARG A 311 1.45 -6.94 -4.13
C ARG A 311 1.34 -6.26 -2.77
N ASP A 312 0.21 -6.43 -2.11
CA ASP A 312 -0.01 -5.90 -0.76
C ASP A 312 0.75 -6.71 0.32
N GLY A 313 0.56 -6.35 1.59
CA GLY A 313 1.22 -7.01 2.72
C GLY A 313 0.85 -8.48 2.90
N ASP A 314 -0.30 -8.91 2.35
CA ASP A 314 -0.74 -10.32 2.33
C ASP A 314 -0.28 -11.06 1.06
N GLY A 315 0.50 -10.41 0.20
CA GLY A 315 0.96 -10.96 -1.09
C GLY A 315 -0.09 -10.96 -2.20
N LYS A 316 -1.26 -10.35 -1.98
CA LYS A 316 -2.34 -10.28 -2.98
C LYS A 316 -2.04 -9.23 -4.04
N LEU A 317 -2.44 -9.51 -5.27
CA LEU A 317 -2.19 -8.63 -6.41
C LEU A 317 -3.03 -7.35 -6.32
N VAL A 318 -2.35 -6.19 -6.32
CA VAL A 318 -2.95 -4.84 -6.34
C VAL A 318 -3.05 -4.33 -7.77
N ASP A 319 -1.94 -4.31 -8.50
CA ASP A 319 -1.89 -3.86 -9.89
C ASP A 319 -0.74 -4.51 -10.65
N VAL A 320 -0.80 -4.49 -11.97
CA VAL A 320 0.25 -5.00 -12.85
C VAL A 320 0.40 -4.12 -14.07
N VAL A 321 1.63 -3.84 -14.45
CA VAL A 321 1.95 -3.12 -15.69
C VAL A 321 2.92 -3.93 -16.53
N VAL A 322 2.78 -3.79 -17.86
CA VAL A 322 3.58 -4.50 -18.87
C VAL A 322 4.08 -3.47 -19.88
N TYR A 323 5.34 -3.59 -20.32
CA TYR A 323 5.91 -2.74 -21.37
C TYR A 323 7.06 -3.38 -22.14
#